data_c3aca652fd37559fbad21918a5ecc8a1
#
_entry.id   c3aca652fd37559fbad21918a5ecc8a1
#
_cell.length_a   1.000
_cell.length_b   1.000
_cell.length_c   1.000
_cell.angle_alpha   90.00
_cell.angle_beta   90.00
_cell.angle_gamma   90.00
#
_symmetry.space_group_name_H-M   'P 1'
#
loop_
_entity.id
_entity.type
_entity.pdbx_description
1 polymer ?
#
loop_
_entity_poly.entity_id
_entity_poly.type
_entity_poly.pdbx_seq_one_letter_code
_entity_poly.pdbx_strand_id
1 'polypeptide(L)'
;MEKVQHIAIVVPDIGQALSWYQSEFDVVLKYADQSWALLQFDNVSLALVLPGEHPPHIAVERENAESYGTLKSHRDGTSSAYIKDPWGNTIEIMKANPDKA
;
A
#
# COMPACT_ATOMS: atom_id res chain seq x y z
N MET A 1 12.12 -8.45 13.95
CA MET A 1 11.03 -7.46 13.94
C MET A 1 10.52 -7.30 12.53
N GLU A 2 9.21 -7.29 12.36
CA GLU A 2 8.62 -7.08 11.03
C GLU A 2 8.68 -5.62 10.63
N LYS A 3 8.57 -5.36 9.33
CA LYS A 3 8.55 -4.00 8.77
C LYS A 3 7.19 -3.73 8.14
N VAL A 4 6.69 -2.52 8.29
CA VAL A 4 5.55 -2.04 7.52
C VAL A 4 6.07 -1.63 6.15
N GLN A 5 5.55 -2.26 5.11
CA GLN A 5 5.96 -1.99 3.73
C GLN A 5 5.35 -0.68 3.23
N HIS A 6 4.04 -0.50 3.48
CA HIS A 6 3.39 0.77 3.18
C HIS A 6 2.19 1.00 4.08
N ILE A 7 1.76 2.26 4.11
CA ILE A 7 0.52 2.70 4.76
C ILE A 7 -0.36 3.28 3.65
N ALA A 8 -1.62 2.89 3.60
CA ALA A 8 -2.57 3.43 2.62
C ALA A 8 -3.57 4.36 3.31
N ILE A 9 -3.74 5.54 2.76
CA ILE A 9 -4.73 6.51 3.20
C ILE A 9 -5.63 6.89 2.03
N VAL A 10 -6.86 7.29 2.35
CA VAL A 10 -7.85 7.66 1.35
C VAL A 10 -7.77 9.17 1.08
N VAL A 11 -7.75 9.53 -0.21
CA VAL A 11 -7.78 10.92 -0.66
C VAL A 11 -8.85 11.06 -1.74
N PRO A 12 -9.47 12.24 -1.89
CA PRO A 12 -10.54 12.41 -2.86
C PRO A 12 -10.07 12.54 -4.31
N ASP A 13 -8.81 12.92 -4.52
CA ASP A 13 -8.25 13.16 -5.86
C ASP A 13 -6.74 12.92 -5.81
N ILE A 14 -6.26 12.01 -6.68
CA ILE A 14 -4.85 11.61 -6.66
C ILE A 14 -3.94 12.76 -7.05
N GLY A 15 -4.27 13.48 -8.12
CA GLY A 15 -3.42 14.58 -8.61
C GLY A 15 -3.26 15.70 -7.59
N GLN A 16 -4.36 16.10 -6.95
CA GLN A 16 -4.33 17.13 -5.91
C GLN A 16 -3.53 16.67 -4.68
N ALA A 17 -3.72 15.42 -4.28
CA ALA A 17 -3.00 14.86 -3.13
C ALA A 17 -1.50 14.79 -3.43
N LEU A 18 -1.11 14.33 -4.61
CA LEU A 18 0.30 14.29 -5.00
C LEU A 18 0.94 15.68 -4.94
N SER A 19 0.26 16.68 -5.49
CA SER A 19 0.78 18.06 -5.46
C SER A 19 1.02 18.53 -4.03
N TRP A 20 0.08 18.24 -3.15
CA TRP A 20 0.21 18.65 -1.74
C TRP A 20 1.36 17.92 -1.04
N TYR A 21 1.40 16.58 -1.15
CA TYR A 21 2.44 15.80 -0.47
C TYR A 21 3.84 16.11 -1.00
N GLN A 22 3.98 16.30 -2.31
CA GLN A 22 5.26 16.63 -2.91
C GLN A 22 5.73 18.05 -2.58
N SER A 23 4.81 18.98 -2.29
CA SER A 23 5.19 20.32 -1.86
C SER A 23 5.54 20.39 -0.38
N GLU A 24 4.94 19.54 0.45
CA GLU A 24 5.16 19.55 1.89
C GLU A 24 6.34 18.69 2.34
N PHE A 25 6.60 17.59 1.64
CA PHE A 25 7.59 16.62 2.07
C PHE A 25 8.57 16.28 0.94
N ASP A 26 9.81 16.01 1.33
CA ASP A 26 10.83 15.48 0.42
C ASP A 26 10.60 13.98 0.26
N VAL A 27 9.90 13.61 -0.80
CA VAL A 27 9.51 12.23 -1.09
C VAL A 27 9.77 11.90 -2.55
N VAL A 28 9.91 10.61 -2.84
CA VAL A 28 10.08 10.13 -4.22
C VAL A 28 8.76 9.54 -4.70
N LEU A 29 8.30 10.00 -5.86
CA LEU A 29 7.13 9.41 -6.50
C LEU A 29 7.54 8.09 -7.15
N LYS A 30 6.99 6.98 -6.65
CA LYS A 30 7.29 5.63 -7.16
C LYS A 30 6.32 5.20 -8.24
N TYR A 31 5.05 5.59 -8.13
CA TYR A 31 3.99 5.22 -9.06
C TYR A 31 2.81 6.18 -8.91
N ALA A 32 2.12 6.43 -10.01
CA ALA A 32 0.85 7.16 -9.98
C ALA A 32 0.01 6.82 -11.21
N ASP A 33 -1.28 6.63 -10.99
CA ASP A 33 -2.30 6.62 -12.03
C ASP A 33 -3.54 7.34 -11.49
N GLN A 34 -4.69 7.18 -12.16
CA GLN A 34 -5.90 7.90 -11.77
C GLN A 34 -6.54 7.38 -10.49
N SER A 35 -6.22 6.15 -10.07
CA SER A 35 -6.88 5.49 -8.96
C SER A 35 -5.99 5.36 -7.71
N TRP A 36 -4.66 5.42 -7.85
CA TRP A 36 -3.77 5.35 -6.70
C TRP A 36 -2.39 5.90 -7.03
N ALA A 37 -1.62 6.18 -5.98
CA ALA A 37 -0.24 6.61 -6.11
C ALA A 37 0.58 6.06 -4.94
N LEU A 38 1.89 5.94 -5.15
CA LEU A 38 2.81 5.45 -4.14
C LEU A 38 3.96 6.44 -4.00
N LEU A 39 4.12 6.99 -2.79
CA LEU A 39 5.18 7.90 -2.42
C LEU A 39 6.16 7.19 -1.49
N GLN A 40 7.45 7.36 -1.74
CA GLN A 40 8.49 6.77 -0.89
C GLN A 40 9.03 7.83 0.07
N PHE A 41 8.81 7.61 1.36
CA PHE A 41 9.52 8.30 2.44
C PHE A 41 10.81 7.53 2.75
N ASP A 42 11.65 8.09 3.60
CA ASP A 42 12.91 7.43 3.97
C ASP A 42 12.69 6.04 4.58
N ASN A 43 11.68 5.90 5.41
CA ASN A 43 11.46 4.69 6.22
C ASN A 43 10.22 3.88 5.86
N VAL A 44 9.34 4.40 5.00
CA VAL A 44 8.08 3.71 4.65
C VAL A 44 7.52 4.30 3.37
N SER A 45 6.74 3.51 2.63
CA SER A 45 5.96 4.03 1.49
C SER A 45 4.57 4.43 1.95
N LEU A 46 4.04 5.47 1.33
CA LEU A 46 2.67 5.95 1.54
C LEU A 46 1.88 5.77 0.27
N ALA A 47 0.82 4.96 0.34
CA ALA A 47 -0.11 4.78 -0.77
C ALA A 47 -1.29 5.72 -0.60
N LEU A 48 -1.60 6.48 -1.67
CA LEU A 48 -2.78 7.32 -1.75
C LEU A 48 -3.81 6.60 -2.60
N VAL A 49 -5.01 6.37 -2.06
CA VAL A 49 -6.05 5.60 -2.75
C VAL A 49 -7.37 6.37 -2.75
N LEU A 50 -8.18 6.13 -3.76
CA LEU A 50 -9.49 6.78 -3.87
C LEU A 50 -10.52 6.06 -2.98
N PRO A 51 -11.57 6.76 -2.52
CA PRO A 51 -12.65 6.12 -1.79
C PRO A 51 -13.27 4.98 -2.60
N GLY A 52 -13.49 3.85 -1.94
CA GLY A 52 -14.13 2.69 -2.57
C GLY A 52 -13.18 1.77 -3.34
N GLU A 53 -11.95 2.20 -3.63
CA GLU A 53 -10.97 1.34 -4.30
C GLU A 53 -10.31 0.38 -3.31
N HIS A 54 -9.81 0.93 -2.23
CA HIS A 54 -9.20 0.16 -1.15
C HIS A 54 -9.51 0.84 0.19
N PRO A 55 -9.69 0.07 1.27
CA PRO A 55 -9.78 0.69 2.59
C PRO A 55 -8.41 1.21 3.03
N PRO A 56 -8.36 2.16 3.97
CA PRO A 56 -7.11 2.49 4.63
C PRO A 56 -6.53 1.24 5.31
N HIS A 57 -5.22 1.03 5.19
CA HIS A 57 -4.60 -0.18 5.74
C HIS A 57 -3.10 0.01 5.94
N ILE A 58 -2.51 -0.90 6.72
CA ILE A 58 -1.07 -1.09 6.72
C ILE A 58 -0.76 -2.38 5.98
N ALA A 59 0.39 -2.44 5.33
CA ALA A 59 0.82 -3.62 4.58
C ALA A 59 2.13 -4.16 5.15
N VAL A 60 2.19 -5.46 5.36
CA VAL A 60 3.35 -6.18 5.89
C VAL A 60 3.68 -7.33 4.94
N GLU A 61 4.95 -7.52 4.62
CA GLU A 61 5.37 -8.62 3.77
C GLU A 61 5.62 -9.88 4.61
N ARG A 62 5.09 -11.01 4.14
CA ARG A 62 5.34 -12.34 4.74
C ARG A 62 5.44 -13.38 3.63
N GLU A 63 6.36 -14.32 3.79
CA GLU A 63 6.52 -15.44 2.86
C GLU A 63 5.27 -16.33 2.81
N ASN A 64 4.59 -16.49 3.94
CA ASN A 64 3.41 -17.33 4.07
C ASN A 64 2.10 -16.55 3.92
N ALA A 65 2.08 -15.50 3.09
CA ALA A 65 0.89 -14.66 2.93
C ALA A 65 -0.35 -15.46 2.54
N GLU A 66 -0.18 -16.53 1.75
CA GLU A 66 -1.28 -17.42 1.33
C GLU A 66 -1.97 -18.12 2.52
N SER A 67 -1.32 -18.20 3.67
CA SER A 67 -1.93 -18.75 4.89
C SER A 67 -3.03 -17.86 5.46
N TYR A 68 -3.10 -16.60 5.03
CA TYR A 68 -4.05 -15.63 5.54
C TYR A 68 -5.28 -15.46 4.66
N GLY A 69 -5.32 -16.13 3.50
CA GLY A 69 -6.44 -16.08 2.59
C GLY A 69 -6.00 -16.22 1.14
N THR A 70 -6.98 -16.15 0.23
CA THR A 70 -6.71 -16.20 -1.20
C THR A 70 -5.95 -14.93 -1.61
N LEU A 71 -4.80 -15.11 -2.28
CA LEU A 71 -4.00 -13.99 -2.76
C LEU A 71 -4.67 -13.32 -3.94
N LYS A 72 -4.72 -11.99 -3.90
CA LYS A 72 -5.12 -11.15 -5.04
C LYS A 72 -3.86 -10.59 -5.68
N SER A 73 -3.76 -10.72 -6.99
CA SER A 73 -2.66 -10.13 -7.76
C SER A 73 -2.91 -8.65 -7.99
N HIS A 74 -1.85 -7.85 -7.91
CA HIS A 74 -1.88 -6.41 -8.14
C HIS A 74 -1.15 -6.06 -9.42
N ARG A 75 -1.41 -4.86 -9.94
CA ARG A 75 -0.83 -4.39 -11.20
C ARG A 75 0.70 -4.29 -11.17
N ASP A 76 1.27 -4.09 -9.99
CA ASP A 76 2.73 -3.99 -9.82
C ASP A 76 3.44 -5.34 -9.71
N GLY A 77 2.72 -6.46 -9.89
CA GLY A 77 3.27 -7.81 -9.81
C GLY A 77 3.29 -8.40 -8.41
N THR A 78 2.85 -7.66 -7.40
CA THR A 78 2.70 -8.20 -6.05
C THR A 78 1.37 -8.92 -5.89
N SER A 79 1.24 -9.70 -4.82
CA SER A 79 -0.02 -10.33 -4.44
C SER A 79 -0.19 -10.26 -2.93
N SER A 80 -1.43 -10.27 -2.48
CA SER A 80 -1.69 -10.11 -1.05
C SER A 80 -3.02 -10.72 -0.64
N ALA A 81 -3.13 -11.02 0.66
CA ALA A 81 -4.37 -11.35 1.34
C ALA A 81 -4.70 -10.20 2.29
N TYR A 82 -5.98 -9.93 2.47
CA TYR A 82 -6.45 -8.89 3.40
C TYR A 82 -7.11 -9.56 4.59
N ILE A 83 -6.72 -9.13 5.79
CA ILE A 83 -7.32 -9.59 7.03
C ILE A 83 -7.82 -8.40 7.82
N LYS A 84 -8.60 -8.67 8.85
CA LYS A 84 -9.05 -7.64 9.80
C LYS A 84 -8.43 -7.90 11.17
N ASP A 85 -8.04 -6.82 11.85
CA ASP A 85 -7.73 -6.96 13.26
C ASP A 85 -9.03 -7.09 14.07
N PRO A 86 -8.98 -7.34 15.39
CA PRO A 86 -10.20 -7.51 16.18
C PRO A 86 -11.13 -6.28 16.21
N TRP A 87 -10.63 -5.11 15.81
CA TRP A 87 -11.39 -3.85 15.83
C TRP A 87 -11.84 -3.40 14.44
N GLY A 88 -11.65 -4.25 13.43
CA GLY A 88 -12.13 -3.97 12.07
C GLY A 88 -11.16 -3.22 11.18
N ASN A 89 -9.92 -3.00 11.61
CA ASN A 89 -8.92 -2.35 10.76
C ASN A 89 -8.37 -3.34 9.75
N THR A 90 -8.17 -2.90 8.53
CA THR A 90 -7.67 -3.74 7.45
C THR A 90 -6.15 -3.83 7.49
N ILE A 91 -5.64 -5.05 7.39
CA ILE A 91 -4.21 -5.34 7.27
C ILE A 91 -4.01 -6.07 5.95
N GLU A 92 -3.08 -5.60 5.13
CA GLU A 92 -2.68 -6.28 3.92
C GLU A 92 -1.44 -7.14 4.22
N ILE A 93 -1.54 -8.45 3.98
CA ILE A 93 -0.39 -9.35 4.10
C ILE A 93 0.10 -9.61 2.68
N MET A 94 1.23 -9.02 2.33
CA MET A 94 1.80 -9.09 0.99
C MET A 94 2.78 -10.25 0.89
N LYS A 95 2.69 -10.99 -0.20
CA LYS A 95 3.72 -11.98 -0.52
C LYS A 95 4.87 -11.26 -1.23
N ALA A 96 6.08 -11.43 -0.70
CA ALA A 96 7.27 -10.89 -1.33
C ALA A 96 7.43 -11.47 -2.74
N ASN A 97 7.77 -10.62 -3.72
CA ASN A 97 8.03 -11.06 -5.07
C ASN A 97 9.50 -11.50 -5.16
N PRO A 98 9.79 -12.80 -5.33
CA PRO A 98 11.17 -13.28 -5.35
C PRO A 98 11.98 -12.72 -6.51
N ASP A 99 11.33 -12.25 -7.59
CA ASP A 99 12.00 -11.67 -8.75
C ASP A 99 12.44 -10.22 -8.52
N LYS A 100 12.10 -9.63 -7.36
CA LYS A 100 12.49 -8.28 -6.96
C LYS A 100 13.48 -8.28 -5.81
N ALA A 101 14.27 -9.30 -5.74
CA ALA A 101 15.30 -9.38 -4.70
C ALA A 101 16.34 -8.27 -4.85
#